data_24afd7e765fc4bc6e6b971e9dbf3d4ec
#
_entry.id   24afd7e765fc4bc6e6b971e9dbf3d4ec
#
_cell.length_a   1.000
_cell.length_b   1.000
_cell.length_c   1.000
_cell.angle_alpha   90.00
_cell.angle_beta   90.00
_cell.angle_gamma   90.00
#
_symmetry.space_group_name_H-M   'P 1'
#
loop_
_entity.id
_entity.type
_entity.pdbx_description
1 polymer ?
#
loop_
_entity_poly.entity_id
_entity_poly.type
_entity_poly.pdbx_seq_one_letter_code
_entity_poly.pdbx_strand_id
1 'polypeptide(L)'
;MKVKSPQSIYLKGHRQQAVLLLHSFTGTVRDVKHLAQQLNEEGFTCYVPSYPGHGLPLKEFTQHNINDWWEQVTAAYQFLRNAGYSRINVTGVSLGGLFTLRLAEHFDLESIAVMSAPHKKRESEIAWRLERYGHRMNEILSLSEEERRHQMETILSYDKEIEVFQGVIDEIMAYLANITVPVNIMYGEEDDPLYAQSAQYIYDNVNSQDKELLKFEKSGHLMTYGDHAYRVEQSIIQFFSK
;
A
#
# COMPACT_ATOMS: atom_id res chain seq x y z
N MET A 1 13.86 17.70 -17.05
CA MET A 1 14.55 17.09 -15.86
C MET A 1 14.31 15.59 -15.91
N LYS A 2 15.36 14.73 -15.79
CA LYS A 2 15.11 13.27 -15.75
C LYS A 2 14.67 12.87 -14.33
N VAL A 3 13.47 12.35 -14.19
CA VAL A 3 13.01 11.74 -12.95
C VAL A 3 13.73 10.41 -12.78
N LYS A 4 14.29 10.17 -11.60
CA LYS A 4 14.87 8.86 -11.26
C LYS A 4 13.77 7.99 -10.63
N SER A 5 13.70 6.73 -11.05
CA SER A 5 12.85 5.75 -10.39
C SER A 5 13.17 5.70 -8.90
N PRO A 6 12.15 5.76 -8.03
CA PRO A 6 12.36 5.56 -6.60
C PRO A 6 13.02 4.19 -6.34
N GLN A 7 13.95 4.16 -5.40
CA GLN A 7 14.61 2.92 -5.02
C GLN A 7 13.90 2.29 -3.82
N SER A 8 13.83 0.98 -3.77
CA SER A 8 13.39 0.24 -2.59
C SER A 8 14.25 0.59 -1.37
N ILE A 9 13.66 0.56 -0.19
CA ILE A 9 14.33 0.87 1.07
C ILE A 9 14.54 -0.44 1.84
N TYR A 10 15.76 -0.71 2.27
CA TYR A 10 16.09 -1.82 3.15
C TYR A 10 16.83 -1.28 4.37
N LEU A 11 16.25 -1.45 5.55
CA LEU A 11 16.82 -1.04 6.84
C LEU A 11 17.02 -2.29 7.67
N LYS A 12 18.27 -2.69 7.88
CA LYS A 12 18.58 -3.87 8.70
C LYS A 12 18.43 -3.52 10.18
N GLY A 13 17.66 -4.30 10.91
CA GLY A 13 17.48 -4.24 12.34
C GLY A 13 18.25 -5.37 13.06
N HIS A 14 18.07 -5.46 14.38
CA HIS A 14 18.72 -6.47 15.22
C HIS A 14 17.76 -7.56 15.73
N ARG A 15 16.43 -7.36 15.59
CA ARG A 15 15.42 -8.39 15.91
C ARG A 15 15.43 -9.51 14.87
N GLN A 16 14.95 -10.70 15.26
CA GLN A 16 14.70 -11.82 14.35
C GLN A 16 13.37 -11.68 13.58
N GLN A 17 12.80 -10.48 13.60
CA GLN A 17 11.55 -10.12 12.93
C GLN A 17 11.82 -9.11 11.83
N ALA A 18 11.08 -9.25 10.73
CA ALA A 18 11.07 -8.25 9.66
C ALA A 18 9.68 -7.64 9.47
N VAL A 19 9.64 -6.46 8.90
CA VAL A 19 8.42 -5.79 8.46
C VAL A 19 8.52 -5.46 6.98
N LEU A 20 7.54 -5.90 6.20
CA LEU A 20 7.33 -5.50 4.82
C LEU A 20 6.31 -4.36 4.80
N LEU A 21 6.70 -3.21 4.23
CA LEU A 21 5.85 -2.01 4.19
C LEU A 21 5.49 -1.66 2.74
N LEU A 22 4.20 -1.48 2.48
CA LEU A 22 3.63 -1.39 1.14
C LEU A 22 2.97 -0.02 0.92
N HIS A 23 3.39 0.68 -0.15
CA HIS A 23 2.91 2.03 -0.45
C HIS A 23 1.62 2.04 -1.28
N SER A 24 1.03 3.22 -1.46
CA SER A 24 -0.26 3.42 -2.14
C SER A 24 -0.15 3.39 -3.67
N PHE A 25 -1.32 3.34 -4.35
CA PHE A 25 -1.48 3.20 -5.80
C PHE A 25 -0.75 4.26 -6.62
N THR A 26 -0.85 5.53 -6.27
CA THR A 26 -0.17 6.62 -6.97
C THR A 26 0.92 7.27 -6.13
N GLY A 27 1.33 6.57 -5.07
CA GLY A 27 2.37 6.98 -4.16
C GLY A 27 3.74 6.39 -4.51
N THR A 28 4.63 6.40 -3.55
CA THR A 28 5.97 5.81 -3.65
C THR A 28 6.40 5.30 -2.28
N VAL A 29 7.58 4.72 -2.19
CA VAL A 29 8.20 4.33 -0.91
C VAL A 29 8.17 5.44 0.16
N ARG A 30 7.98 6.70 -0.24
CA ARG A 30 7.86 7.83 0.69
C ARG A 30 6.63 7.74 1.59
N ASP A 31 5.56 7.10 1.12
CA ASP A 31 4.31 6.98 1.87
C ASP A 31 4.51 6.27 3.22
N VAL A 32 5.41 5.32 3.28
CA VAL A 32 5.67 4.49 4.48
C VAL A 32 7.12 4.56 4.97
N LYS A 33 7.93 5.46 4.39
CA LYS A 33 9.35 5.58 4.74
C LYS A 33 9.55 5.94 6.22
N HIS A 34 8.79 6.91 6.74
CA HIS A 34 8.93 7.35 8.12
C HIS A 34 8.56 6.22 9.09
N LEU A 35 7.45 5.54 8.84
CA LEU A 35 7.06 4.35 9.62
C LEU A 35 8.15 3.26 9.58
N ALA A 36 8.77 3.02 8.41
CA ALA A 36 9.86 2.06 8.29
C ALA A 36 11.07 2.45 9.15
N GLN A 37 11.39 3.74 9.24
CA GLN A 37 12.47 4.25 10.08
C GLN A 37 12.15 4.06 11.57
N GLN A 38 10.93 4.40 12.00
CA GLN A 38 10.50 4.22 13.39
C GLN A 38 10.50 2.74 13.80
N LEU A 39 9.99 1.84 12.96
CA LEU A 39 10.06 0.40 13.19
C LEU A 39 11.51 -0.13 13.23
N ASN A 40 12.39 0.43 12.43
CA ASN A 40 13.80 0.05 12.44
C ASN A 40 14.53 0.54 13.70
N GLU A 41 14.19 1.72 14.22
CA GLU A 41 14.66 2.21 15.53
C GLU A 41 14.25 1.28 16.68
N GLU A 42 13.08 0.63 16.57
CA GLU A 42 12.62 -0.43 17.47
C GLU A 42 13.30 -1.79 17.22
N GLY A 43 14.20 -1.86 16.27
CA GLY A 43 15.02 -3.03 15.98
C GLY A 43 14.49 -3.97 14.90
N PHE A 44 13.36 -3.69 14.28
CA PHE A 44 12.86 -4.49 13.15
C PHE A 44 13.72 -4.29 11.89
N THR A 45 13.91 -5.35 11.12
CA THR A 45 14.38 -5.19 9.75
C THR A 45 13.20 -4.78 8.88
N CYS A 46 13.33 -3.65 8.17
CA CYS A 46 12.25 -3.10 7.36
C CYS A 46 12.61 -3.15 5.87
N TYR A 47 11.65 -3.59 5.05
CA TYR A 47 11.78 -3.56 3.60
C TYR A 47 10.56 -2.86 2.97
N VAL A 48 10.83 -1.84 2.16
CA VAL A 48 9.83 -1.10 1.40
C VAL A 48 10.14 -1.29 -0.08
N PRO A 49 9.45 -2.17 -0.81
CA PRO A 49 9.64 -2.32 -2.23
C PRO A 49 9.11 -1.09 -2.99
N SER A 50 9.84 -0.68 -4.02
CA SER A 50 9.36 0.31 -4.99
C SER A 50 8.66 -0.44 -6.12
N TYR A 51 7.38 -0.16 -6.37
CA TYR A 51 6.67 -0.80 -7.47
C TYR A 51 7.12 -0.23 -8.81
N PRO A 52 7.20 -1.06 -9.88
CA PRO A 52 7.59 -0.57 -11.20
C PRO A 52 6.63 0.53 -11.69
N GLY A 53 7.18 1.54 -12.36
CA GLY A 53 6.45 2.70 -12.88
C GLY A 53 6.11 3.79 -11.86
N HIS A 54 6.05 3.49 -10.57
CA HIS A 54 5.69 4.48 -9.54
C HIS A 54 6.75 5.58 -9.38
N GLY A 55 6.26 6.81 -9.25
CA GLY A 55 7.12 8.00 -9.16
C GLY A 55 7.75 8.42 -10.49
N LEU A 56 7.36 7.79 -11.59
CA LEU A 56 7.77 8.13 -12.97
C LEU A 56 6.62 8.83 -13.72
N PRO A 57 6.88 9.47 -14.88
CA PRO A 57 5.83 10.03 -15.72
C PRO A 57 4.72 9.02 -16.04
N LEU A 58 3.53 9.51 -16.35
CA LEU A 58 2.35 8.67 -16.56
C LEU A 58 2.56 7.61 -17.66
N LYS A 59 3.29 7.96 -18.70
CA LYS A 59 3.63 7.05 -19.80
C LYS A 59 4.41 5.81 -19.32
N GLU A 60 5.34 5.97 -18.40
CA GLU A 60 6.11 4.88 -17.79
C GLU A 60 5.27 4.14 -16.74
N PHE A 61 4.45 4.86 -15.97
CA PHE A 61 3.54 4.28 -15.00
C PHE A 61 2.55 3.30 -15.66
N THR A 62 1.93 3.71 -16.78
CA THR A 62 0.92 2.93 -17.49
C THR A 62 1.49 1.75 -18.31
N GLN A 63 2.80 1.54 -18.32
CA GLN A 63 3.43 0.32 -18.84
C GLN A 63 3.31 -0.85 -17.85
N HIS A 64 2.83 -0.61 -16.64
CA HIS A 64 2.70 -1.58 -15.57
C HIS A 64 1.27 -1.62 -15.03
N ASN A 65 0.90 -2.73 -14.44
CA ASN A 65 -0.42 -2.94 -13.86
C ASN A 65 -0.34 -3.60 -12.47
N ILE A 66 -1.49 -3.86 -11.87
CA ILE A 66 -1.58 -4.39 -10.52
C ILE A 66 -0.91 -5.76 -10.36
N ASN A 67 -0.82 -6.57 -11.43
CA ASN A 67 -0.15 -7.86 -11.37
C ASN A 67 1.38 -7.71 -11.33
N ASP A 68 1.95 -6.76 -12.10
CA ASP A 68 3.39 -6.45 -12.02
C ASP A 68 3.78 -5.97 -10.62
N TRP A 69 2.91 -5.16 -9.99
CA TRP A 69 3.15 -4.67 -8.62
C TRP A 69 3.01 -5.81 -7.60
N TRP A 70 2.06 -6.72 -7.81
CA TRP A 70 1.92 -7.91 -6.98
C TRP A 70 3.14 -8.83 -7.08
N GLU A 71 3.70 -9.04 -8.28
CA GLU A 71 4.96 -9.77 -8.46
C GLU A 71 6.10 -9.12 -7.67
N GLN A 72 6.21 -7.79 -7.70
CA GLN A 72 7.21 -7.06 -6.91
C GLN A 72 7.01 -7.26 -5.40
N VAL A 73 5.76 -7.29 -4.92
CA VAL A 73 5.42 -7.51 -3.51
C VAL A 73 5.78 -8.94 -3.08
N THR A 74 5.42 -9.92 -3.89
CA THR A 74 5.78 -11.33 -3.61
C THR A 74 7.28 -11.56 -3.64
N ALA A 75 7.99 -10.95 -4.58
CA ALA A 75 9.45 -10.97 -4.62
C ALA A 75 10.08 -10.34 -3.36
N ALA A 76 9.49 -9.26 -2.86
CA ALA A 76 9.93 -8.60 -1.63
C ALA A 76 9.72 -9.49 -0.39
N TYR A 77 8.60 -10.18 -0.29
CA TYR A 77 8.36 -11.18 0.75
C TYR A 77 9.40 -12.31 0.69
N GLN A 78 9.62 -12.89 -0.51
CA GLN A 78 10.60 -13.95 -0.70
C GLN A 78 12.03 -13.49 -0.38
N PHE A 79 12.37 -12.25 -0.69
CA PHE A 79 13.66 -11.67 -0.31
C PHE A 79 13.88 -11.72 1.21
N LEU A 80 12.87 -11.33 2.01
CA LEU A 80 12.95 -11.40 3.46
C LEU A 80 13.03 -12.86 3.96
N ARG A 81 12.25 -13.78 3.37
CA ARG A 81 12.32 -15.22 3.70
C ARG A 81 13.72 -15.79 3.42
N ASN A 82 14.29 -15.48 2.27
CA ASN A 82 15.63 -15.93 1.86
C ASN A 82 16.74 -15.26 2.70
N ALA A 83 16.49 -14.08 3.26
CA ALA A 83 17.40 -13.44 4.22
C ALA A 83 17.33 -14.06 5.64
N GLY A 84 16.48 -15.08 5.83
CA GLY A 84 16.40 -15.87 7.07
C GLY A 84 15.31 -15.41 8.04
N TYR A 85 14.43 -14.48 7.66
CA TYR A 85 13.33 -14.05 8.52
C TYR A 85 12.16 -15.03 8.41
N SER A 86 11.85 -15.72 9.51
CA SER A 86 10.66 -16.58 9.62
C SER A 86 9.44 -15.80 10.13
N ARG A 87 9.65 -14.76 10.95
CA ARG A 87 8.61 -13.89 11.51
C ARG A 87 8.56 -12.58 10.71
N ILE A 88 7.58 -12.48 9.79
CA ILE A 88 7.41 -11.32 8.91
C ILE A 88 6.04 -10.70 9.19
N ASN A 89 6.06 -9.46 9.66
CA ASN A 89 4.89 -8.60 9.75
C ASN A 89 4.71 -7.83 8.44
N VAL A 90 3.48 -7.51 8.07
CA VAL A 90 3.21 -6.72 6.86
C VAL A 90 2.26 -5.57 7.19
N THR A 91 2.56 -4.40 6.65
CA THR A 91 1.66 -3.24 6.72
C THR A 91 1.64 -2.49 5.41
N GLY A 92 0.52 -1.85 5.11
CA GLY A 92 0.40 -1.05 3.89
C GLY A 92 -0.81 -0.12 3.91
N VAL A 93 -0.76 0.89 3.05
CA VAL A 93 -1.79 1.91 2.92
C VAL A 93 -2.47 1.83 1.55
N SER A 94 -3.81 1.86 1.52
CA SER A 94 -4.62 1.85 0.29
C SER A 94 -4.34 0.59 -0.55
N LEU A 95 -3.74 0.69 -1.76
CA LEU A 95 -3.27 -0.47 -2.53
C LEU A 95 -2.31 -1.34 -1.72
N GLY A 96 -1.40 -0.73 -0.96
CA GLY A 96 -0.50 -1.47 -0.06
C GLY A 96 -1.27 -2.24 1.01
N GLY A 97 -2.40 -1.71 1.48
CA GLY A 97 -3.31 -2.41 2.38
C GLY A 97 -3.99 -3.62 1.72
N LEU A 98 -4.40 -3.49 0.45
CA LEU A 98 -4.93 -4.62 -0.35
C LEU A 98 -3.88 -5.72 -0.52
N PHE A 99 -2.66 -5.36 -0.86
CA PHE A 99 -1.57 -6.34 -0.97
C PHE A 99 -1.17 -6.95 0.38
N THR A 100 -1.33 -6.21 1.48
CA THR A 100 -1.16 -6.76 2.84
C THR A 100 -2.17 -7.87 3.12
N LEU A 101 -3.44 -7.66 2.77
CA LEU A 101 -4.49 -8.68 2.86
C LEU A 101 -4.15 -9.88 1.96
N ARG A 102 -3.83 -9.64 0.68
CA ARG A 102 -3.51 -10.69 -0.29
C ARG A 102 -2.29 -11.53 0.14
N LEU A 103 -1.28 -10.92 0.75
CA LEU A 103 -0.17 -11.68 1.32
C LEU A 103 -0.62 -12.59 2.46
N ALA A 104 -1.49 -12.11 3.35
CA ALA A 104 -1.99 -12.91 4.47
C ALA A 104 -2.93 -14.04 4.04
N GLU A 105 -3.56 -13.93 2.87
CA GLU A 105 -4.37 -15.00 2.27
C GLU A 105 -3.53 -16.17 1.73
N HIS A 106 -2.29 -15.90 1.34
CA HIS A 106 -1.47 -16.84 0.57
C HIS A 106 -0.16 -17.25 1.24
N PHE A 107 0.33 -16.51 2.24
CA PHE A 107 1.65 -16.72 2.84
C PHE A 107 1.60 -16.71 4.37
N ASP A 108 2.56 -17.42 4.99
CA ASP A 108 2.73 -17.40 6.44
C ASP A 108 3.29 -16.05 6.90
N LEU A 109 2.49 -15.31 7.66
CA LEU A 109 2.84 -14.04 8.26
C LEU A 109 2.74 -14.10 9.78
N GLU A 110 3.47 -13.23 10.47
CA GLU A 110 3.37 -13.09 11.93
C GLU A 110 2.12 -12.31 12.32
N SER A 111 1.91 -11.14 11.71
CA SER A 111 0.72 -10.31 11.86
C SER A 111 0.64 -9.27 10.75
N ILE A 112 -0.52 -8.63 10.60
CA ILE A 112 -0.73 -7.59 9.59
C ILE A 112 -1.41 -6.34 10.14
N ALA A 113 -1.05 -5.18 9.60
CA ALA A 113 -1.70 -3.90 9.87
C ALA A 113 -2.14 -3.24 8.56
N VAL A 114 -3.43 -3.04 8.38
CA VAL A 114 -4.04 -2.59 7.12
C VAL A 114 -4.59 -1.18 7.28
N MET A 115 -4.09 -0.23 6.48
CA MET A 115 -4.48 1.17 6.52
C MET A 115 -5.30 1.55 5.29
N SER A 116 -6.51 2.08 5.47
CA SER A 116 -7.37 2.64 4.41
C SER A 116 -7.45 1.77 3.14
N ALA A 117 -7.57 0.44 3.29
CA ALA A 117 -7.75 -0.47 2.17
C ALA A 117 -9.21 -0.43 1.70
N PRO A 118 -9.50 -0.26 0.41
CA PRO A 118 -10.87 -0.25 -0.10
C PRO A 118 -11.39 -1.67 -0.29
N HIS A 119 -12.65 -1.95 0.10
CA HIS A 119 -13.31 -3.22 -0.21
C HIS A 119 -13.94 -3.25 -1.61
N LYS A 120 -14.04 -2.10 -2.24
CA LYS A 120 -14.51 -1.91 -3.63
C LYS A 120 -13.99 -0.60 -4.18
N LYS A 121 -13.87 -0.50 -5.50
CA LYS A 121 -13.54 0.73 -6.22
C LYS A 121 -14.27 0.75 -7.56
N ARG A 122 -14.82 1.90 -7.94
CA ARG A 122 -15.36 2.11 -9.29
C ARG A 122 -14.22 2.46 -10.26
N GLU A 123 -14.36 2.09 -11.50
CA GLU A 123 -13.42 2.45 -12.59
C GLU A 123 -13.11 3.93 -12.62
N SER A 124 -14.19 4.76 -12.53
CA SER A 124 -14.04 6.22 -12.51
C SER A 124 -13.19 6.75 -11.35
N GLU A 125 -13.14 6.07 -10.22
CA GLU A 125 -12.32 6.48 -9.08
C GLU A 125 -10.84 6.12 -9.29
N ILE A 126 -10.57 5.00 -9.96
CA ILE A 126 -9.20 4.59 -10.32
C ILE A 126 -8.68 5.52 -11.42
N ALA A 127 -9.48 5.76 -12.47
CA ALA A 127 -9.16 6.69 -13.55
C ALA A 127 -8.87 8.10 -13.03
N TRP A 128 -9.73 8.62 -12.15
CA TRP A 128 -9.53 9.94 -11.54
C TRP A 128 -8.21 10.05 -10.76
N ARG A 129 -7.80 8.98 -10.06
CA ARG A 129 -6.50 8.96 -9.36
C ARG A 129 -5.33 8.97 -10.35
N LEU A 130 -5.45 8.28 -11.47
CA LEU A 130 -4.46 8.31 -12.55
C LEU A 130 -4.36 9.71 -13.17
N GLU A 131 -5.49 10.36 -13.42
CA GLU A 131 -5.52 11.74 -13.93
C GLU A 131 -4.80 12.69 -12.97
N ARG A 132 -5.11 12.64 -11.69
CA ARG A 132 -4.43 13.47 -10.68
C ARG A 132 -2.93 13.19 -10.61
N TYR A 133 -2.55 11.92 -10.71
CA TYR A 133 -1.13 11.55 -10.77
C TYR A 133 -0.46 12.14 -12.02
N GLY A 134 -1.10 12.01 -13.18
CA GLY A 134 -0.60 12.57 -14.44
C GLY A 134 -0.43 14.10 -14.37
N HIS A 135 -1.43 14.82 -13.87
CA HIS A 135 -1.33 16.28 -13.67
C HIS A 135 -0.18 16.66 -12.74
N ARG A 136 -0.04 15.98 -11.62
CA ARG A 136 1.06 16.23 -10.68
C ARG A 136 2.42 15.96 -11.32
N MET A 137 2.57 14.89 -12.08
CA MET A 137 3.82 14.59 -12.79
C MET A 137 4.13 15.61 -13.88
N ASN A 138 3.12 16.08 -14.62
CA ASN A 138 3.26 17.15 -15.61
C ASN A 138 3.79 18.46 -14.99
N GLU A 139 3.33 18.80 -13.77
CA GLU A 139 3.82 19.97 -13.02
C GLU A 139 5.27 19.78 -12.56
N ILE A 140 5.59 18.65 -11.93
CA ILE A 140 6.95 18.32 -11.45
C ILE A 140 7.96 18.36 -12.58
N LEU A 141 7.59 17.90 -13.77
CA LEU A 141 8.44 17.85 -14.95
C LEU A 141 8.46 19.17 -15.73
N SER A 142 7.57 20.12 -15.42
CA SER A 142 7.38 21.37 -16.16
C SER A 142 7.16 21.13 -17.65
N LEU A 143 6.29 20.16 -17.99
CA LEU A 143 6.01 19.78 -19.38
C LEU A 143 5.26 20.88 -20.12
N SER A 144 5.52 20.99 -21.43
CA SER A 144 4.75 21.82 -22.37
C SER A 144 3.29 21.33 -22.46
N GLU A 145 2.39 22.17 -22.98
CA GLU A 145 0.98 21.78 -23.16
C GLU A 145 0.81 20.56 -24.07
N GLU A 146 1.61 20.46 -25.11
CA GLU A 146 1.59 19.33 -26.05
C GLU A 146 2.03 18.03 -25.35
N GLU A 147 3.11 18.07 -24.58
CA GLU A 147 3.60 16.92 -23.81
C GLU A 147 2.59 16.50 -22.74
N ARG A 148 1.96 17.47 -22.03
CA ARG A 148 0.89 17.20 -21.05
C ARG A 148 -0.27 16.47 -21.69
N ARG A 149 -0.75 16.95 -22.83
CA ARG A 149 -1.84 16.29 -23.55
C ARG A 149 -1.48 14.85 -23.93
N HIS A 150 -0.30 14.65 -24.49
CA HIS A 150 0.16 13.31 -24.88
C HIS A 150 0.30 12.35 -23.67
N GLN A 151 0.78 12.84 -22.52
CA GLN A 151 0.81 12.06 -21.27
C GLN A 151 -0.60 11.64 -20.85
N MET A 152 -1.57 12.55 -20.89
CA MET A 152 -2.94 12.26 -20.45
C MET A 152 -3.67 11.30 -21.39
N GLU A 153 -3.34 11.28 -22.69
CA GLU A 153 -3.88 10.32 -23.65
C GLU A 153 -3.57 8.86 -23.30
N THR A 154 -2.48 8.60 -22.56
CA THR A 154 -2.13 7.24 -22.14
C THR A 154 -3.15 6.62 -21.18
N ILE A 155 -3.93 7.44 -20.46
CA ILE A 155 -5.00 6.95 -19.56
C ILE A 155 -6.09 6.25 -20.38
N LEU A 156 -6.42 6.76 -21.57
CA LEU A 156 -7.46 6.19 -22.42
C LEU A 156 -7.16 4.75 -22.89
N SER A 157 -5.88 4.37 -22.87
CA SER A 157 -5.45 3.00 -23.20
C SER A 157 -5.32 2.09 -21.96
N TYR A 158 -5.60 2.58 -20.77
CA TYR A 158 -5.41 1.86 -19.51
C TYR A 158 -6.72 1.25 -18.94
N ASP A 159 -7.81 1.30 -19.69
CA ASP A 159 -9.14 0.85 -19.23
C ASP A 159 -9.15 -0.63 -18.82
N LYS A 160 -8.49 -1.50 -19.60
CA LYS A 160 -8.40 -2.93 -19.28
C LYS A 160 -7.67 -3.20 -17.97
N GLU A 161 -6.62 -2.45 -17.67
CA GLU A 161 -5.85 -2.55 -16.43
C GLU A 161 -6.66 -2.04 -15.24
N ILE A 162 -7.58 -1.08 -15.46
CA ILE A 162 -8.54 -0.64 -14.45
C ILE A 162 -9.54 -1.76 -14.11
N GLU A 163 -10.07 -2.46 -15.13
CA GLU A 163 -10.94 -3.64 -14.93
C GLU A 163 -10.20 -4.75 -14.17
N VAL A 164 -8.94 -5.03 -14.55
CA VAL A 164 -8.08 -6.01 -13.85
C VAL A 164 -7.86 -5.59 -12.41
N PHE A 165 -7.64 -4.30 -12.14
CA PHE A 165 -7.49 -3.79 -10.79
C PHE A 165 -8.74 -4.04 -9.93
N GLN A 166 -9.94 -3.79 -10.48
CA GLN A 166 -11.19 -4.10 -9.78
C GLN A 166 -11.34 -5.60 -9.51
N GLY A 167 -11.06 -6.44 -10.50
CA GLY A 167 -11.10 -7.90 -10.34
C GLY A 167 -10.18 -8.40 -9.22
N VAL A 168 -9.00 -7.80 -9.07
CA VAL A 168 -8.08 -8.12 -7.97
C VAL A 168 -8.66 -7.70 -6.61
N ILE A 169 -9.34 -6.54 -6.51
CA ILE A 169 -10.01 -6.15 -5.26
C ILE A 169 -11.09 -7.19 -4.90
N ASP A 170 -11.93 -7.56 -5.86
CA ASP A 170 -13.01 -8.53 -5.65
C ASP A 170 -12.45 -9.91 -5.24
N GLU A 171 -11.36 -10.34 -5.86
CA GLU A 171 -10.65 -11.57 -5.49
C GLU A 171 -10.16 -11.53 -4.04
N ILE A 172 -9.45 -10.47 -3.63
CA ILE A 172 -9.01 -10.30 -2.24
C ILE A 172 -10.20 -10.33 -1.28
N MET A 173 -11.27 -9.60 -1.57
CA MET A 173 -12.45 -9.57 -0.70
C MET A 173 -13.15 -10.93 -0.59
N ALA A 174 -13.09 -11.77 -1.62
CA ALA A 174 -13.65 -13.11 -1.61
C ALA A 174 -12.86 -14.10 -0.73
N TYR A 175 -11.56 -13.85 -0.50
CA TYR A 175 -10.68 -14.73 0.27
C TYR A 175 -10.31 -14.24 1.67
N LEU A 176 -10.92 -13.16 2.17
CA LEU A 176 -10.66 -12.60 3.51
C LEU A 176 -10.78 -13.63 4.64
N ALA A 177 -11.66 -14.62 4.50
CA ALA A 177 -11.82 -15.70 5.49
C ALA A 177 -10.57 -16.59 5.65
N ASN A 178 -9.62 -16.56 4.72
CA ASN A 178 -8.34 -17.26 4.83
C ASN A 178 -7.38 -16.56 5.80
N ILE A 179 -7.65 -15.30 6.16
CA ILE A 179 -6.79 -14.52 7.05
C ILE A 179 -7.10 -14.92 8.50
N THR A 180 -6.16 -15.60 9.13
CA THR A 180 -6.26 -16.09 10.51
C THR A 180 -5.21 -15.51 11.46
N VAL A 181 -4.20 -14.83 10.91
CA VAL A 181 -3.15 -14.15 11.67
C VAL A 181 -3.68 -12.92 12.41
N PRO A 182 -3.03 -12.44 13.48
CA PRO A 182 -3.40 -11.19 14.14
C PRO A 182 -3.49 -10.02 13.14
N VAL A 183 -4.56 -9.21 13.23
CA VAL A 183 -4.81 -8.12 12.29
C VAL A 183 -5.31 -6.84 12.94
N ASN A 184 -4.65 -5.72 12.65
CA ASN A 184 -5.15 -4.37 12.90
C ASN A 184 -5.68 -3.77 11.61
N ILE A 185 -6.94 -3.36 11.61
CA ILE A 185 -7.62 -2.73 10.47
C ILE A 185 -7.87 -1.27 10.85
N MET A 186 -7.33 -0.36 10.05
CA MET A 186 -7.27 1.06 10.39
C MET A 186 -7.88 1.94 9.30
N TYR A 187 -8.57 3.01 9.72
CA TYR A 187 -9.07 4.05 8.81
C TYR A 187 -8.99 5.43 9.46
N GLY A 188 -8.85 6.45 8.61
CA GLY A 188 -8.86 7.85 9.02
C GLY A 188 -10.27 8.43 9.03
N GLU A 189 -10.60 9.24 10.04
CA GLU A 189 -11.91 9.89 10.17
C GLU A 189 -12.17 10.93 9.07
N GLU A 190 -11.10 11.58 8.57
CA GLU A 190 -11.18 12.58 7.51
C GLU A 190 -11.02 12.00 6.10
N ASP A 191 -10.97 10.67 5.97
CA ASP A 191 -10.97 9.98 4.68
C ASP A 191 -12.40 9.89 4.11
N ASP A 192 -12.53 9.49 2.83
CA ASP A 192 -13.84 9.20 2.24
C ASP A 192 -14.57 8.14 3.11
N PRO A 193 -15.88 8.32 3.39
CA PRO A 193 -16.68 7.38 4.17
C PRO A 193 -16.61 5.92 3.68
N LEU A 194 -16.26 5.71 2.42
CA LEU A 194 -16.02 4.38 1.87
C LEU A 194 -14.97 3.61 2.68
N TYR A 195 -13.93 4.28 3.21
CA TYR A 195 -12.84 3.60 3.91
C TYR A 195 -13.23 3.13 5.31
N ALA A 196 -14.11 3.87 6.00
CA ALA A 196 -14.73 3.39 7.23
C ALA A 196 -15.59 2.15 6.97
N GLN A 197 -16.41 2.16 5.90
CA GLN A 197 -17.21 1.00 5.48
C GLN A 197 -16.32 -0.19 5.08
N SER A 198 -15.22 0.09 4.38
CA SER A 198 -14.26 -0.92 3.95
C SER A 198 -13.56 -1.58 5.15
N ALA A 199 -13.14 -0.78 6.11
CA ALA A 199 -12.51 -1.27 7.34
C ALA A 199 -13.46 -2.19 8.12
N GLN A 200 -14.73 -1.80 8.25
CA GLN A 200 -15.76 -2.65 8.87
C GLN A 200 -15.99 -3.94 8.08
N TYR A 201 -16.11 -3.84 6.75
CA TYR A 201 -16.29 -5.01 5.89
C TYR A 201 -15.13 -6.02 6.04
N ILE A 202 -13.88 -5.54 6.02
CA ILE A 202 -12.69 -6.39 6.20
C ILE A 202 -12.72 -7.01 7.60
N TYR A 203 -12.99 -6.22 8.64
CA TYR A 203 -13.09 -6.70 10.03
C TYR A 203 -14.11 -7.84 10.19
N ASP A 204 -15.27 -7.71 9.59
CA ASP A 204 -16.35 -8.68 9.70
C ASP A 204 -16.05 -10.01 8.98
N ASN A 205 -15.20 -9.96 7.92
CA ASN A 205 -14.96 -11.10 7.03
C ASN A 205 -13.61 -11.81 7.24
N VAL A 206 -12.63 -11.22 7.93
CA VAL A 206 -11.41 -11.95 8.33
C VAL A 206 -11.70 -12.94 9.46
N ASN A 207 -11.06 -14.11 9.41
CA ASN A 207 -11.27 -15.18 10.39
C ASN A 207 -10.23 -15.19 11.53
N SER A 208 -9.55 -14.05 11.73
CA SER A 208 -8.62 -13.87 12.84
C SER A 208 -9.35 -13.82 14.18
N GLN A 209 -8.79 -14.49 15.20
CA GLN A 209 -9.27 -14.41 16.58
C GLN A 209 -8.70 -13.19 17.34
N ASP A 210 -7.60 -12.63 16.85
CA ASP A 210 -6.96 -11.41 17.37
C ASP A 210 -7.06 -10.32 16.29
N LYS A 211 -8.18 -9.59 16.31
CA LYS A 211 -8.46 -8.52 15.35
C LYS A 211 -8.98 -7.26 16.01
N GLU A 212 -8.47 -6.13 15.57
CA GLU A 212 -8.88 -4.80 16.04
C GLU A 212 -9.31 -3.92 14.86
N LEU A 213 -10.37 -3.13 15.08
CA LEU A 213 -10.82 -2.09 14.16
C LEU A 213 -10.55 -0.71 14.79
N LEU A 214 -9.66 0.06 14.21
CA LEU A 214 -9.14 1.30 14.78
C LEU A 214 -9.48 2.51 13.91
N LYS A 215 -10.19 3.47 14.50
CA LYS A 215 -10.44 4.78 13.91
C LYS A 215 -9.39 5.79 14.38
N PHE A 216 -8.82 6.55 13.47
CA PHE A 216 -7.88 7.62 13.79
C PHE A 216 -8.50 8.99 13.46
N GLU A 217 -8.79 9.76 14.50
CA GLU A 217 -9.30 11.13 14.39
C GLU A 217 -8.26 12.02 13.68
N LYS A 218 -8.75 12.95 12.86
CA LYS A 218 -7.95 13.91 12.09
C LYS A 218 -6.95 13.27 11.11
N SER A 219 -7.12 12.00 10.81
CA SER A 219 -6.32 11.28 9.82
C SER A 219 -7.11 11.17 8.52
N GLY A 220 -6.46 11.51 7.41
CA GLY A 220 -6.99 11.32 6.06
C GLY A 220 -6.54 9.99 5.43
N HIS A 221 -6.66 9.89 4.10
CA HIS A 221 -6.38 8.66 3.34
C HIS A 221 -4.95 8.14 3.51
N LEU A 222 -3.94 9.00 3.41
CA LEU A 222 -2.55 8.64 3.66
C LEU A 222 -2.26 8.79 5.16
N MET A 223 -2.63 7.77 5.93
CA MET A 223 -2.59 7.78 7.39
C MET A 223 -1.19 7.98 7.99
N THR A 224 -0.15 7.76 7.18
CA THR A 224 1.27 7.96 7.52
C THR A 224 1.77 9.38 7.24
N TYR A 225 0.86 10.32 6.91
CA TYR A 225 1.17 11.73 6.66
C TYR A 225 0.41 12.67 7.59
N GLY A 226 0.98 13.87 7.77
CA GLY A 226 0.39 14.93 8.59
C GLY A 226 0.71 14.80 10.08
N ASP A 227 0.19 15.77 10.87
CA ASP A 227 0.53 15.92 12.28
C ASP A 227 0.05 14.75 13.18
N HIS A 228 -0.89 13.95 12.67
CA HIS A 228 -1.48 12.82 13.39
C HIS A 228 -0.89 11.45 13.00
N ALA A 229 -0.01 11.39 12.00
CA ALA A 229 0.67 10.17 11.55
C ALA A 229 1.36 9.42 12.70
N TYR A 230 1.95 10.15 13.63
CA TYR A 230 2.59 9.57 14.82
C TYR A 230 1.71 8.59 15.58
N ARG A 231 0.41 8.89 15.76
CA ARG A 231 -0.52 8.01 16.49
C ARG A 231 -0.73 6.68 15.75
N VAL A 232 -0.83 6.74 14.43
CA VAL A 232 -0.97 5.56 13.57
C VAL A 232 0.31 4.71 13.64
N GLU A 233 1.45 5.35 13.50
CA GLU A 233 2.76 4.70 13.56
C GLU A 233 3.01 4.01 14.91
N GLN A 234 2.73 4.70 16.02
CA GLN A 234 2.85 4.12 17.36
C GLN A 234 1.91 2.93 17.57
N SER A 235 0.69 2.99 17.04
CA SER A 235 -0.25 1.86 17.10
C SER A 235 0.29 0.64 16.38
N ILE A 236 0.87 0.82 15.18
CA ILE A 236 1.50 -0.26 14.39
C ILE A 236 2.72 -0.84 15.11
N ILE A 237 3.60 0.04 15.64
CA ILE A 237 4.79 -0.36 16.38
C ILE A 237 4.42 -1.20 17.60
N GLN A 238 3.46 -0.75 18.40
CA GLN A 238 2.97 -1.46 19.56
C GLN A 238 2.37 -2.82 19.19
N PHE A 239 1.60 -2.86 18.11
CA PHE A 239 0.98 -4.09 17.64
C PHE A 239 2.02 -5.12 17.19
N PHE A 240 3.02 -4.74 16.39
CA PHE A 240 4.07 -5.64 15.92
C PHE A 240 5.10 -6.03 17.01
N SER A 241 5.09 -5.35 18.14
CA SER A 241 5.99 -5.61 19.27
C SER A 241 5.41 -6.60 20.29
N LYS A 242 4.16 -7.02 20.13
CA LYS A 242 3.52 -8.09 20.94
C LYS A 242 4.14 -9.45 20.60
#